data_87161eb3082189104b2fb5d80e3a670d
#
_entry.id   87161eb3082189104b2fb5d80e3a670d
#
_cell.length_a   1.000
_cell.length_b   1.000
_cell.length_c   1.000
_cell.angle_alpha   90.00
_cell.angle_beta   90.00
_cell.angle_gamma   90.00
#
_symmetry.space_group_name_H-M   'P 1'
#
loop_
_entity.id
_entity.type
_entity.pdbx_description
1 polymer ?
#
loop_
_entity_poly.entity_id
_entity_poly.type
_entity_poly.pdbx_seq_one_letter_code
_entity_poly.pdbx_strand_id
1 'polypeptide(L)'
;MADRRTSPRLEFSAGGLVFDDEGRVLLIRARDLRNQPVWTLPKGALNPGETSIDAALREVQEETGYRCELVRELTPVTYWFQRDGRRIRKTVRWYLMRPLAKVGEHDHEVDEVLWADRADAQARLRYDSDRRLLAAAP
;
A
#
# COMPACT_ATOMS: atom_id res chain seq x y z
N MET A 1 4.83 0.29 36.73
CA MET A 1 4.41 1.13 35.62
C MET A 1 5.30 0.86 34.41
N ALA A 2 4.73 0.56 33.25
CA ALA A 2 5.54 0.26 32.07
C ALA A 2 6.30 1.51 31.62
N ASP A 3 7.59 1.35 31.31
CA ASP A 3 8.40 2.41 30.74
C ASP A 3 7.88 2.70 29.32
N ARG A 4 7.58 3.97 29.02
CA ARG A 4 7.12 4.38 27.69
C ARG A 4 8.07 3.96 26.57
N ARG A 5 9.38 3.87 26.86
CA ARG A 5 10.40 3.48 25.89
C ARG A 5 10.30 2.01 25.48
N THR A 6 9.66 1.15 26.29
CA THR A 6 9.46 -0.26 26.00
C THR A 6 8.13 -0.54 25.34
N SER A 7 7.18 0.42 25.38
CA SER A 7 5.89 0.26 24.70
C SER A 7 6.06 0.41 23.20
N PRO A 8 5.42 -0.45 22.40
CA PRO A 8 5.50 -0.30 20.94
C PRO A 8 4.80 0.98 20.49
N ARG A 9 5.37 1.61 19.48
CA ARG A 9 4.70 2.69 18.77
C ARG A 9 3.76 2.09 17.74
N LEU A 10 2.54 2.62 17.67
CA LEU A 10 1.53 2.19 16.70
C LEU A 10 1.56 3.11 15.49
N GLU A 11 1.62 2.52 14.30
CA GLU A 11 1.52 3.26 13.03
C GLU A 11 0.41 2.67 12.18
N PHE A 12 -0.28 3.55 11.45
CA PHE A 12 -1.40 3.17 10.59
C PHE A 12 -1.18 3.71 9.19
N SER A 13 -1.38 2.82 8.21
CA SER A 13 -1.37 3.16 6.79
C SER A 13 -2.61 2.60 6.13
N ALA A 14 -2.90 3.07 4.94
CA ALA A 14 -3.96 2.54 4.11
C ALA A 14 -3.51 2.51 2.65
N GLY A 15 -4.02 1.55 1.91
CA GLY A 15 -3.65 1.41 0.50
C GLY A 15 -4.68 0.64 -0.29
N GLY A 16 -4.40 0.47 -1.57
CA GLY A 16 -5.31 -0.14 -2.51
C GLY A 16 -4.72 -1.28 -3.30
N LEU A 17 -5.51 -2.33 -3.44
CA LEU A 17 -5.31 -3.37 -4.44
C LEU A 17 -6.26 -3.04 -5.59
N VAL A 18 -5.70 -2.53 -6.68
CA VAL A 18 -6.46 -1.95 -7.79
C VAL A 18 -6.43 -2.89 -8.99
N PHE A 19 -7.61 -3.32 -9.44
CA PHE A 19 -7.75 -4.11 -10.66
C PHE A 19 -8.49 -3.29 -11.71
N ASP A 20 -8.00 -3.34 -12.95
CA ASP A 20 -8.74 -2.79 -14.10
C ASP A 20 -9.74 -3.81 -14.65
N ASP A 21 -10.46 -3.43 -15.71
CA ASP A 21 -11.49 -4.30 -16.32
C ASP A 21 -10.90 -5.55 -17.00
N GLU A 22 -9.59 -5.55 -17.25
CA GLU A 22 -8.89 -6.70 -17.85
C GLU A 22 -8.24 -7.59 -16.79
N GLY A 23 -8.47 -7.30 -15.50
CA GLY A 23 -7.89 -8.05 -14.37
C GLY A 23 -6.42 -7.75 -14.11
N ARG A 24 -5.87 -6.67 -14.67
CA ARG A 24 -4.51 -6.24 -14.40
C ARG A 24 -4.43 -5.51 -13.08
N VAL A 25 -3.30 -5.64 -12.41
CA VAL A 25 -3.04 -5.09 -11.07
C VAL A 25 -2.13 -3.88 -11.18
N LEU A 26 -2.46 -2.83 -10.45
CA LEU A 26 -1.67 -1.60 -10.40
C LEU A 26 -0.55 -1.74 -9.37
N LEU A 27 0.69 -1.68 -9.86
CA LEU A 27 1.89 -1.75 -9.03
C LEU A 27 2.68 -0.45 -9.11
N ILE A 28 3.44 -0.17 -8.06
CA ILE A 28 4.44 0.90 -8.07
C ILE A 28 5.82 0.32 -7.83
N ARG A 29 6.83 0.93 -8.42
CA ARG A 29 8.22 0.70 -8.06
C ARG A 29 8.68 1.87 -7.21
N ALA A 30 9.04 1.57 -5.98
CA ALA A 30 9.47 2.56 -4.99
C ALA A 30 10.77 2.10 -4.34
N ARG A 31 11.27 2.85 -3.38
CA ARG A 31 12.52 2.53 -2.69
C ARG A 31 12.23 1.94 -1.32
N ASP A 32 12.92 0.86 -0.96
CA ASP A 32 12.85 0.32 0.40
C ASP A 32 13.75 1.12 1.36
N LEU A 33 13.84 0.68 2.61
CA LEU A 33 14.65 1.36 3.62
C LEU A 33 16.15 1.36 3.32
N ARG A 34 16.60 0.47 2.42
CA ARG A 34 18.00 0.40 1.96
C ARG A 34 18.19 1.12 0.63
N ASN A 35 17.21 1.93 0.23
CA ASN A 35 17.20 2.67 -1.03
C ASN A 35 17.29 1.75 -2.26
N GLN A 36 16.79 0.52 -2.17
CA GLN A 36 16.72 -0.41 -3.29
C GLN A 36 15.35 -0.34 -3.97
N PRO A 37 15.30 -0.39 -5.31
CA PRO A 37 14.01 -0.37 -6.01
C PRO A 37 13.26 -1.67 -5.77
N VAL A 38 11.99 -1.56 -5.39
CA VAL A 38 11.12 -2.72 -5.15
C VAL A 38 9.73 -2.47 -5.72
N TRP A 39 9.10 -3.52 -6.23
CA TRP A 39 7.70 -3.48 -6.63
C TRP A 39 6.81 -3.75 -5.44
N THR A 40 5.79 -2.92 -5.27
CA THR A 40 4.87 -3.01 -4.14
C THR A 40 3.49 -2.48 -4.53
N LEU A 41 2.52 -2.69 -3.66
CA LEU A 41 1.18 -2.10 -3.81
C LEU A 41 1.20 -0.67 -3.25
N PRO A 42 0.43 0.26 -3.83
CA PRO A 42 0.40 1.65 -3.36
C PRO A 42 -0.27 1.76 -1.99
N LYS A 43 0.37 2.48 -1.09
CA LYS A 43 -0.11 2.75 0.27
C LYS A 43 0.65 3.89 0.91
N GLY A 44 0.11 4.44 1.98
CA GLY A 44 0.81 5.44 2.78
C GLY A 44 0.10 5.75 4.09
N ALA A 45 0.71 6.61 4.88
CA ALA A 45 0.24 6.96 6.22
C ALA A 45 -1.04 7.78 6.17
N LEU A 46 -1.87 7.59 7.21
CA LEU A 46 -3.04 8.45 7.42
C LEU A 46 -2.60 9.84 7.86
N ASN A 47 -3.23 10.87 7.33
CA ASN A 47 -3.12 12.22 7.86
C ASN A 47 -4.00 12.37 9.09
N PRO A 48 -3.67 13.30 10.01
CA PRO A 48 -4.50 13.55 11.17
C PRO A 48 -5.96 13.83 10.79
N GLY A 49 -6.89 13.11 11.41
CA GLY A 49 -8.32 13.26 11.16
C GLY A 49 -8.84 12.58 9.90
N GLU A 50 -7.97 11.95 9.13
CA GLU A 50 -8.35 11.27 7.90
C GLU A 50 -8.88 9.86 8.19
N THR A 51 -9.94 9.43 7.50
CA THR A 51 -10.39 8.04 7.58
C THR A 51 -9.44 7.13 6.79
N SER A 52 -9.43 5.84 7.11
CA SER A 52 -8.62 4.87 6.37
C SER A 52 -9.01 4.80 4.89
N ILE A 53 -10.29 4.89 4.59
CA ILE A 53 -10.78 4.88 3.20
C ILE A 53 -10.27 6.09 2.44
N ASP A 54 -10.41 7.28 3.01
CA ASP A 54 -9.94 8.51 2.36
C ASP A 54 -8.43 8.50 2.18
N ALA A 55 -7.69 8.02 3.18
CA ALA A 55 -6.25 7.87 3.09
C ALA A 55 -5.86 6.90 1.96
N ALA A 56 -6.53 5.76 1.86
CA ALA A 56 -6.25 4.78 0.81
C ALA A 56 -6.48 5.36 -0.58
N LEU A 57 -7.61 6.03 -0.80
CA LEU A 57 -7.91 6.66 -2.08
C LEU A 57 -6.92 7.76 -2.44
N ARG A 58 -6.56 8.58 -1.47
CA ARG A 58 -5.57 9.65 -1.64
C ARG A 58 -4.18 9.09 -1.97
N GLU A 59 -3.71 8.13 -1.20
CA GLU A 59 -2.37 7.55 -1.40
C GLU A 59 -2.25 6.84 -2.75
N VAL A 60 -3.29 6.09 -3.15
CA VAL A 60 -3.29 5.46 -4.47
C VAL A 60 -3.19 6.52 -5.57
N GLN A 61 -3.96 7.60 -5.46
CA GLN A 61 -3.91 8.68 -6.45
C GLN A 61 -2.55 9.38 -6.48
N GLU A 62 -1.97 9.70 -5.31
CA GLU A 62 -0.66 10.34 -5.24
C GLU A 62 0.44 9.46 -5.83
N GLU A 63 0.44 8.18 -5.50
CA GLU A 63 1.51 7.27 -5.90
C GLU A 63 1.36 6.72 -7.32
N THR A 64 0.16 6.74 -7.88
CA THR A 64 -0.09 6.13 -9.19
C THR A 64 -0.63 7.09 -10.25
N GLY A 65 -1.21 8.20 -9.84
CA GLY A 65 -1.91 9.12 -10.74
C GLY A 65 -3.34 8.71 -11.07
N TYR A 66 -3.85 7.64 -10.47
CA TYR A 66 -5.19 7.14 -10.74
C TYR A 66 -6.17 7.50 -9.64
N ARG A 67 -7.29 8.13 -10.02
CA ARG A 67 -8.45 8.26 -9.17
C ARG A 67 -9.24 6.96 -9.22
N CYS A 68 -9.51 6.38 -8.07
CA CYS A 68 -10.16 5.09 -7.95
C CYS A 68 -11.46 5.19 -7.14
N GLU A 69 -12.29 4.16 -7.25
CA GLU A 69 -13.44 3.97 -6.38
C GLU A 69 -13.24 2.72 -5.53
N LEU A 70 -13.82 2.76 -4.34
CA LEU A 70 -13.80 1.65 -3.40
C LEU A 70 -14.75 0.55 -3.88
N VAL A 71 -14.28 -0.69 -3.90
CA VAL A 71 -15.12 -1.86 -4.12
C VAL A 71 -15.48 -2.49 -2.79
N ARG A 72 -14.48 -2.81 -1.95
CA ARG A 72 -14.69 -3.34 -0.60
C ARG A 72 -13.41 -3.30 0.23
N GLU A 73 -13.57 -3.44 1.55
CA GLU A 73 -12.45 -3.59 2.47
C GLU A 73 -11.88 -5.01 2.38
N LEU A 74 -10.57 -5.13 2.46
CA LEU A 74 -9.84 -6.40 2.54
C LEU A 74 -9.32 -6.61 3.96
N THR A 75 -8.74 -7.80 4.23
CA THR A 75 -8.17 -8.10 5.54
C THR A 75 -6.98 -7.19 5.84
N PRO A 76 -6.97 -6.50 6.99
CA PRO A 76 -5.80 -5.69 7.38
C PRO A 76 -4.56 -6.55 7.58
N VAL A 77 -3.39 -5.96 7.37
CA VAL A 77 -2.10 -6.62 7.61
C VAL A 77 -1.39 -5.89 8.73
N THR A 78 -0.94 -6.63 9.73
CA THR A 78 -0.16 -6.09 10.84
C THR A 78 1.21 -6.73 10.85
N TYR A 79 2.27 -5.91 11.01
CA TYR A 79 3.62 -6.40 11.14
C TYR A 79 4.43 -5.54 12.11
N TRP A 80 5.55 -6.11 12.57
CA TRP A 80 6.42 -5.49 13.56
C TRP A 80 7.79 -5.23 12.93
N PHE A 81 8.39 -4.11 13.33
CA PHE A 81 9.78 -3.80 12.95
C PHE A 81 10.37 -2.85 13.99
N GLN A 82 11.66 -2.56 13.84
CA GLN A 82 12.35 -1.60 14.70
C GLN A 82 12.81 -0.40 13.89
N ARG A 83 12.66 0.77 14.50
CA ARG A 83 13.18 2.02 13.97
C ARG A 83 13.78 2.80 15.12
N ASP A 84 15.05 3.19 15.00
CA ASP A 84 15.76 3.95 16.02
C ASP A 84 15.69 3.27 17.40
N GLY A 85 15.85 1.94 17.42
CA GLY A 85 15.83 1.14 18.64
C GLY A 85 14.45 0.95 19.26
N ARG A 86 13.39 1.47 18.63
CA ARG A 86 12.02 1.34 19.14
C ARG A 86 11.23 0.33 18.33
N ARG A 87 10.46 -0.52 19.02
CA ARG A 87 9.53 -1.44 18.35
C ARG A 87 8.36 -0.65 17.76
N ILE A 88 8.05 -0.96 16.52
CA ILE A 88 6.92 -0.38 15.78
C ILE A 88 5.95 -1.50 15.43
N ARG A 89 4.69 -1.30 15.76
CA ARG A 89 3.59 -2.15 15.28
C ARG A 89 2.85 -1.37 14.20
N LYS A 90 2.91 -1.85 12.98
CA LYS A 90 2.27 -1.18 11.85
C LYS A 90 1.09 -1.98 11.34
N THR A 91 -0.06 -1.34 11.23
CA THR A 91 -1.26 -1.91 10.62
C THR A 91 -1.55 -1.19 9.32
N VAL A 92 -1.70 -1.96 8.26
CA VAL A 92 -2.10 -1.44 6.95
C VAL A 92 -3.50 -1.92 6.66
N ARG A 93 -4.42 -0.99 6.41
CA ARG A 93 -5.78 -1.29 5.98
C ARG A 93 -5.82 -1.25 4.46
N TRP A 94 -6.21 -2.37 3.86
CA TRP A 94 -6.24 -2.56 2.42
C TRP A 94 -7.65 -2.54 1.88
N TYR A 95 -7.81 -1.97 0.69
CA TYR A 95 -9.10 -1.85 0.03
C TYR A 95 -8.99 -2.31 -1.42
N LEU A 96 -9.96 -3.13 -1.83
CA LEU A 96 -10.11 -3.48 -3.24
C LEU A 96 -10.70 -2.27 -3.96
N MET A 97 -10.07 -1.86 -5.05
CA MET A 97 -10.44 -0.66 -5.79
C MET A 97 -10.53 -0.92 -7.29
N ARG A 98 -11.24 -0.04 -7.96
CA ARG A 98 -11.32 0.00 -9.41
C ARG A 98 -10.92 1.39 -9.90
N PRO A 99 -10.11 1.50 -10.99
CA PRO A 99 -9.74 2.82 -11.50
C PRO A 99 -10.91 3.49 -12.20
N LEU A 100 -11.04 4.80 -11.98
CA LEU A 100 -12.03 5.63 -12.67
C LEU A 100 -11.39 6.43 -13.80
N ALA A 101 -10.24 7.04 -13.53
CA ALA A 101 -9.52 7.87 -14.50
C ALA A 101 -8.08 8.08 -14.08
N LYS A 102 -7.19 8.22 -15.07
CA LYS A 102 -5.86 8.75 -14.80
C LYS A 102 -5.98 10.28 -14.73
N VAL A 103 -5.69 10.85 -13.56
CA VAL A 103 -5.89 12.27 -13.29
C VAL A 103 -4.59 13.05 -13.10
N GLY A 104 -3.45 12.38 -13.12
CA GLY A 104 -2.14 13.01 -12.95
C GLY A 104 -1.00 12.03 -13.09
N GLU A 105 0.18 12.49 -12.74
CA GLU A 105 1.37 11.65 -12.67
C GLU A 105 1.57 11.15 -11.25
N HIS A 106 2.39 10.09 -11.09
CA HIS A 106 2.81 9.62 -9.77
C HIS A 106 3.75 10.65 -9.12
N ASP A 107 3.85 10.61 -7.79
CA ASP A 107 4.73 11.52 -7.07
C ASP A 107 6.21 11.11 -7.22
N HIS A 108 7.10 11.95 -6.66
CA HIS A 108 8.55 11.77 -6.79
C HIS A 108 9.10 10.59 -5.99
N GLU A 109 8.33 10.03 -5.07
CA GLU A 109 8.74 8.86 -4.27
C GLU A 109 8.58 7.56 -5.05
N VAL A 110 7.88 7.60 -6.17
CA VAL A 110 7.61 6.46 -7.04
C VAL A 110 8.42 6.60 -8.31
N ASP A 111 9.20 5.56 -8.66
CA ASP A 111 10.02 5.54 -9.87
C ASP A 111 9.21 5.16 -11.11
N GLU A 112 8.24 4.25 -10.95
CA GLU A 112 7.49 3.70 -12.07
C GLU A 112 6.14 3.17 -11.61
N VAL A 113 5.14 3.26 -12.48
CA VAL A 113 3.80 2.69 -12.29
C VAL A 113 3.55 1.67 -13.39
N LEU A 114 3.02 0.52 -13.05
CA LEU A 114 2.82 -0.58 -13.99
C LEU A 114 1.46 -1.25 -13.77
N TRP A 115 0.73 -1.45 -14.85
CA TRP A 115 -0.38 -2.39 -14.88
C TRP A 115 0.16 -3.76 -15.30
N ALA A 116 0.15 -4.72 -14.37
CA ALA A 116 0.70 -6.05 -14.59
C ALA A 116 -0.43 -7.09 -14.57
N ASP A 117 -0.33 -8.12 -15.39
CA ASP A 117 -1.24 -9.25 -15.21
C ASP A 117 -0.96 -9.90 -13.84
N ARG A 118 -1.91 -10.72 -13.39
CA ARG A 118 -1.87 -11.26 -12.02
C ARG A 118 -0.61 -12.11 -11.76
N ALA A 119 -0.21 -12.92 -12.73
CA ALA A 119 0.98 -13.76 -12.59
C ALA A 119 2.26 -12.92 -12.56
N ASP A 120 2.36 -11.92 -13.42
CA ASP A 120 3.50 -10.98 -13.43
C ASP A 120 3.56 -10.18 -12.14
N ALA A 121 2.42 -9.71 -11.63
CA ALA A 121 2.35 -9.00 -10.36
C ALA A 121 2.86 -9.85 -9.20
N GLN A 122 2.43 -11.12 -9.13
CA GLN A 122 2.94 -12.06 -8.10
C GLN A 122 4.44 -12.26 -8.18
N ALA A 123 4.98 -12.33 -9.38
CA ALA A 123 6.42 -12.52 -9.58
C ALA A 123 7.23 -11.26 -9.20
N ARG A 124 6.67 -10.06 -9.42
CA ARG A 124 7.37 -8.79 -9.17
C ARG A 124 7.30 -8.34 -7.72
N LEU A 125 6.17 -8.56 -7.04
CA LEU A 125 5.95 -8.06 -5.69
C LEU A 125 7.03 -8.56 -4.73
N ARG A 126 7.67 -7.61 -4.04
CA ARG A 126 8.80 -7.90 -3.15
C ARG A 126 8.36 -8.51 -1.83
N TYR A 127 7.21 -8.06 -1.28
CA TYR A 127 6.80 -8.43 0.06
C TYR A 127 5.80 -9.59 0.06
N ASP A 128 6.02 -10.55 0.96
CA ASP A 128 5.12 -11.69 1.11
C ASP A 128 3.70 -11.27 1.46
N SER A 129 3.55 -10.23 2.27
CA SER A 129 2.22 -9.72 2.64
C SER A 129 1.45 -9.20 1.43
N ASP A 130 2.11 -8.53 0.50
CA ASP A 130 1.50 -8.05 -0.74
C ASP A 130 1.11 -9.24 -1.63
N ARG A 131 1.99 -10.23 -1.76
CA ARG A 131 1.71 -11.44 -2.54
C ARG A 131 0.52 -12.23 -2.00
N ARG A 132 0.42 -12.35 -0.66
CA ARG A 132 -0.71 -13.02 -0.01
C ARG A 132 -2.02 -12.26 -0.22
N LEU A 133 -1.96 -10.94 -0.14
CA LEU A 133 -3.14 -10.09 -0.37
C LEU A 133 -3.66 -10.27 -1.79
N LEU A 134 -2.76 -10.26 -2.78
CA LEU A 134 -3.12 -10.48 -4.17
C LEU A 134 -3.68 -11.89 -4.39
N ALA A 135 -3.05 -12.91 -3.81
CA ALA A 135 -3.50 -14.30 -3.95
C ALA A 135 -4.90 -14.52 -3.36
N ALA A 136 -5.24 -13.81 -2.29
CA ALA A 136 -6.56 -13.92 -1.62
C ALA A 136 -7.66 -13.13 -2.33
N ALA A 137 -7.32 -12.25 -3.26
CA ALA A 137 -8.30 -11.41 -3.97
C ALA A 137 -9.12 -12.23 -4.98
N PRO A 138 -10.40 -11.89 -5.17
CA PRO A 138 -11.28 -12.60 -6.10
C PRO A 138 -10.86 -12.48 -7.58
#